data_bc93d17a353e0a5991cfece155eb8ab0
#
_entry.id   bc93d17a353e0a5991cfece155eb8ab0
#
_cell.length_a   1.000
_cell.length_b   1.000
_cell.length_c   1.000
_cell.angle_alpha   90.00
_cell.angle_beta   90.00
_cell.angle_gamma   90.00
#
_symmetry.space_group_name_H-M   'P 1'
#
loop_
_entity.id
_entity.type
_entity.pdbx_description
1 polymer ?
#
loop_
_entity_poly.entity_id
_entity_poly.type
_entity_poly.pdbx_seq_one_letter_code
_entity_poly.pdbx_strand_id
1 'polypeptide(L)' 'MTKGTDYTVESKEEIRKLSKAGEVETWYRLYATSKGGTYFHVDVPEDQLAKSDEVLTKRAKELDAI' A
#
# COMPACT_ATOMS: atom_id res chain seq x y z
N MET A 1 13.41 -6.37 3.48
CA MET A 1 13.14 -4.99 3.80
C MET A 1 12.86 -4.20 2.54
N THR A 2 11.78 -3.51 2.53
CA THR A 2 11.41 -2.73 1.38
C THR A 2 11.66 -1.27 1.67
N LYS A 3 12.50 -0.68 0.88
CA LYS A 3 12.76 0.72 1.04
C LYS A 3 12.80 1.35 -0.34
N GLY A 4 11.79 2.11 -0.62
CA GLY A 4 11.78 2.90 -1.83
C GLY A 4 12.48 4.21 -1.58
N THR A 5 12.82 4.88 -2.65
CA THR A 5 13.38 6.22 -2.56
C THR A 5 12.29 7.23 -2.22
N ASP A 6 11.03 6.86 -2.44
CA ASP A 6 9.92 7.79 -2.32
C ASP A 6 9.04 7.54 -1.11
N TYR A 7 9.30 6.49 -0.34
CA TYR A 7 8.44 6.16 0.78
C TYR A 7 9.16 5.22 1.75
N THR A 8 8.59 5.12 2.97
CA THR A 8 9.03 4.17 3.98
C THR A 8 7.80 3.46 4.51
N VAL A 9 7.81 2.13 4.51
CA VAL A 9 6.69 1.35 5.04
C VAL A 9 6.80 1.30 6.55
N GLU A 10 5.72 1.74 7.23
CA GLU A 10 5.68 1.78 8.68
C GLU A 10 5.09 0.49 9.26
N SER A 11 4.03 -0.02 8.65
CA SER A 11 3.39 -1.22 9.15
C SER A 11 2.51 -1.84 8.07
N LYS A 12 2.06 -3.07 8.35
CA LYS A 12 1.21 -3.81 7.43
C LYS A 12 0.10 -4.48 8.25
N GLU A 13 -1.11 -4.43 7.73
CA GLU A 13 -2.26 -5.04 8.38
C GLU A 13 -3.00 -5.93 7.41
N GLU A 14 -3.35 -7.14 7.86
CA GLU A 14 -4.14 -8.05 7.04
C GLU A 14 -5.62 -7.73 7.24
N ILE A 15 -6.34 -7.57 6.13
CA ILE A 15 -7.78 -7.31 6.19
C ILE A 15 -8.48 -8.26 5.24
N ARG A 16 -9.78 -8.45 5.45
CA ARG A 16 -10.57 -9.34 4.63
C ARG A 16 -11.74 -8.58 4.05
N LYS A 17 -11.99 -8.81 2.78
CA LYS A 17 -13.06 -8.15 2.06
C LYS A 17 -13.87 -9.18 1.30
N LEU A 18 -15.15 -8.87 1.09
CA LEU A 18 -16.00 -9.70 0.25
C LEU A 18 -15.87 -9.24 -1.20
N SER A 19 -15.64 -10.20 -2.08
CA SER A 19 -15.62 -9.90 -3.51
C SER A 19 -17.05 -9.78 -4.00
N LYS A 20 -17.22 -9.34 -5.25
CA LYS A 20 -18.54 -9.24 -5.85
C LYS A 20 -19.20 -10.59 -5.98
N ALA A 21 -18.41 -11.66 -6.05
CA ALA A 21 -18.93 -13.01 -6.13
C ALA A 21 -19.29 -13.58 -4.77
N GLY A 22 -19.11 -12.81 -3.70
CA GLY A 22 -19.45 -13.26 -2.36
C GLY A 22 -18.37 -14.06 -1.67
N GLU A 23 -17.19 -14.10 -2.24
CA GLU A 23 -16.07 -14.83 -1.67
C GLU A 23 -15.22 -13.90 -0.81
N VAL A 24 -14.62 -14.47 0.24
CA VAL A 24 -13.74 -13.69 1.11
C VAL A 24 -12.36 -13.60 0.45
N GLU A 25 -11.86 -12.38 0.33
CA GLU A 25 -10.54 -12.13 -0.21
C GLU A 25 -9.64 -11.54 0.87
N THR A 26 -8.38 -11.93 0.86
CA THR A 26 -7.40 -11.37 1.78
C THR A 26 -6.70 -10.19 1.12
N TRP A 27 -6.70 -9.06 1.83
CA TRP A 27 -6.05 -7.85 1.37
C TRP A 27 -5.08 -7.41 2.45
N TYR A 28 -4.13 -6.59 2.06
CA TYR A 28 -3.18 -6.02 3.01
C TYR A 28 -3.25 -4.51 2.93
N ARG A 29 -3.35 -3.88 4.08
CA ARG A 29 -3.30 -2.43 4.19
C ARG A 29 -1.91 -2.04 4.62
N LEU A 30 -1.22 -1.33 3.77
CA LEU A 30 0.16 -0.93 4.00
C LEU A 30 0.19 0.52 4.41
N TYR A 31 0.73 0.77 5.58
CA TYR A 31 0.87 2.14 6.10
C TYR A 31 2.28 2.61 5.80
N ALA A 32 2.39 3.79 5.24
CA ALA A 32 3.69 4.29 4.81
C ALA A 32 3.76 5.79 4.98
N THR A 33 4.98 6.30 4.92
CA THR A 33 5.24 7.74 4.96
C THR A 33 5.99 8.09 3.69
N SER A 34 5.54 9.12 2.98
CA SER A 34 6.19 9.54 1.76
C SER A 34 7.51 10.21 2.08
N LYS A 35 8.31 10.44 1.04
CA LYS A 35 9.58 11.12 1.19
C LYS A 35 9.41 12.50 1.80
N GLY A 36 8.32 13.16 1.47
CA GLY A 36 8.02 14.48 2.00
C GLY A 36 7.42 14.48 3.39
N GLY A 37 7.22 13.30 3.98
CA GLY A 37 6.72 13.20 5.34
C GLY A 37 5.22 13.01 5.46
N THR A 38 4.52 12.77 4.35
CA THR A 38 3.08 12.57 4.37
C THR A 38 2.75 11.12 4.71
N TYR A 39 1.97 10.93 5.76
CA TYR A 39 1.54 9.60 6.17
C TYR A 39 0.34 9.17 5.31
N PHE A 40 0.39 7.95 4.79
CA PHE A 40 -0.68 7.46 3.94
C PHE A 40 -0.77 5.94 4.02
N HIS A 41 -1.83 5.38 3.45
CA HIS A 41 -1.97 3.94 3.37
C HIS A 41 -2.54 3.54 2.02
N VAL A 42 -2.27 2.31 1.62
CA VAL A 42 -2.85 1.72 0.41
C VAL A 42 -3.29 0.31 0.73
N ASP A 43 -4.33 -0.14 0.04
CA ASP A 43 -4.84 -1.50 0.17
C ASP A 43 -4.47 -2.26 -1.09
N VAL A 44 -3.85 -3.44 -0.94
CA VAL A 44 -3.51 -4.29 -2.08
C VAL A 44 -4.02 -5.68 -1.82
N PRO A 45 -4.55 -6.36 -2.85
CA PRO A 45 -4.96 -7.74 -2.70
C PRO A 45 -3.74 -8.65 -2.55
N GLU A 46 -3.96 -9.80 -1.94
CA GLU A 46 -2.87 -10.72 -1.66
C GLU A 46 -2.10 -11.11 -2.92
N ASP A 47 -2.82 -11.32 -4.03
CA ASP A 47 -2.18 -11.74 -5.26
C ASP A 47 -1.35 -10.63 -5.93
N GLN A 48 -1.51 -9.39 -5.47
CA GLN A 48 -0.73 -8.26 -5.99
C GLN A 48 0.24 -7.70 -4.96
N LEU A 49 0.43 -8.41 -3.88
CA LEU A 49 1.32 -7.93 -2.83
C LEU A 49 2.74 -7.74 -3.35
N ALA A 50 3.18 -8.57 -4.27
CA ALA A 50 4.51 -8.45 -4.85
C ALA A 50 4.68 -7.16 -5.65
N LYS A 51 3.59 -6.52 -6.05
CA LYS A 51 3.62 -5.27 -6.79
C LYS A 51 3.30 -4.07 -5.92
N SER A 52 3.25 -4.28 -4.61
CA SER A 52 2.91 -3.19 -3.69
C SER A 52 3.91 -2.04 -3.78
N ASP A 53 5.17 -2.35 -4.12
CA ASP A 53 6.18 -1.31 -4.27
C ASP A 53 5.79 -0.29 -5.34
N GLU A 54 5.24 -0.76 -6.45
CA GLU A 54 4.79 0.14 -7.51
C GLU A 54 3.65 1.03 -7.04
N VAL A 55 2.71 0.44 -6.32
CA VAL A 55 1.55 1.18 -5.82
C VAL A 55 2.00 2.25 -4.83
N LEU A 56 2.87 1.87 -3.90
CA LEU A 56 3.36 2.79 -2.89
C LEU A 56 4.18 3.93 -3.51
N THR A 57 5.02 3.60 -4.47
CA THR A 57 5.83 4.60 -5.14
C THR A 57 4.96 5.62 -5.86
N LYS A 58 3.96 5.13 -6.59
CA LYS A 58 3.07 6.01 -7.32
C LYS A 58 2.30 6.93 -6.37
N ARG A 59 1.78 6.38 -5.28
CA ARG A 59 1.00 7.19 -4.35
C ARG A 59 1.88 8.23 -3.66
N ALA A 60 3.09 7.82 -3.27
CA ALA A 60 4.00 8.74 -2.61
C ALA A 60 4.36 9.92 -3.53
N LYS A 61 4.61 9.63 -4.79
CA LYS A 61 4.92 10.68 -5.75
C LYS A 61 3.75 11.62 -5.96
N GLU A 62 2.54 11.08 -5.99
CA GLU A 62 1.35 11.90 -6.13
C GLU A 62 1.19 12.86 -4.96
N LEU A 63 1.43 12.36 -3.75
CA LEU A 63 1.29 13.18 -2.56
C LEU A 63 2.37 14.26 -2.47
N ASP A 64 3.58 13.91 -2.87
CA ASP A 64 4.69 14.86 -2.79
C ASP A 64 4.67 15.88 -3.91
N ALA A 65 3.89 15.64 -4.95
CA ALA A 65 3.79 16.56 -6.08
C ALA A 65 2.84 17.73 -5.82
N ILE A 66 2.11 17.67 -4.72
CA ILE A 66 1.11 18.70 -4.39
C ILE A 66 1.73 19.91 -3.71
#